data_9e8010001674668517d93b44d44e7046
#
_entry.id   9e8010001674668517d93b44d44e7046
#
_cell.length_a   1.000
_cell.length_b   1.000
_cell.length_c   1.000
_cell.angle_alpha   90.00
_cell.angle_beta   90.00
_cell.angle_gamma   90.00
#
_symmetry.space_group_name_H-M   'P 1'
#
loop_
_entity.id
_entity.type
_entity.pdbx_description
1 polymer ?
#
loop_
_entity_poly.entity_id
_entity_poly.type
_entity_poly.pdbx_seq_one_letter_code
_entity_poly.pdbx_strand_id
1 'polypeptide(L)'
;MTEKEIWDKAYKRIFELYGDMPDLRIVSRFHSEKQAFMKYEIGKYFYDLAKLRDEAEDAGERLIVKAPVASCLVAYLLGATDENPLQAHYYCPRCKTMEWMEGKCVFDLRDRTCACGEKMKPDGFDSPFETYLPYAKKLKTADTVPENYQQLFDSILSHFQRSLLDTAIVCKRLEKATGVCMDSIDLNDLEVKHRFLTGDFEYLVGSGGEKVIKQMVALTHPQSYNELLKLIGLAHGTCTWRYNAEHLLVDCVCSLSDIPATRDEVFMTIRAAMHDCGFQDMGFAFDVANKARRGYYREHGMDDYTNSTLQMLGIDDWFGSYIRTAHYMSTKVLAVLELKYSIILNWYQVYYPREYQRVMADYSS
;
A
#
# COMPACT_ATOMS: atom_id res chain seq x y z
N MET A 1 -2.13 0.53 29.18
CA MET A 1 -1.78 1.84 28.57
C MET A 1 -3.06 2.50 28.14
N THR A 2 -3.26 3.76 28.49
CA THR A 2 -4.42 4.54 28.07
C THR A 2 -4.29 4.99 26.60
N GLU A 3 -5.40 5.31 25.96
CA GLU A 3 -5.39 5.82 24.56
C GLU A 3 -4.45 7.03 24.42
N LYS A 4 -4.46 7.94 25.39
CA LYS A 4 -3.57 9.11 25.40
C LYS A 4 -2.09 8.72 25.42
N GLU A 5 -1.69 7.80 26.31
CA GLU A 5 -0.30 7.33 26.41
C GLU A 5 0.17 6.64 25.12
N ILE A 6 -0.73 5.96 24.41
CA ILE A 6 -0.44 5.33 23.14
C ILE A 6 -0.15 6.38 22.05
N TRP A 7 -0.99 7.43 21.97
CA TRP A 7 -0.75 8.53 21.04
C TRP A 7 0.54 9.29 21.36
N ASP A 8 0.84 9.48 22.65
CA ASP A 8 2.10 10.12 23.08
C ASP A 8 3.33 9.24 22.72
N LYS A 9 3.20 7.92 22.84
CA LYS A 9 4.24 6.97 22.37
C LYS A 9 4.45 7.08 20.87
N ALA A 10 3.40 7.07 20.08
CA ALA A 10 3.49 7.22 18.62
C ALA A 10 4.11 8.56 18.23
N TYR A 11 3.74 9.64 18.91
CA TYR A 11 4.33 10.97 18.68
C TYR A 11 5.83 11.01 18.99
N LYS A 12 6.25 10.43 20.10
CA LYS A 12 7.68 10.32 20.45
C LYS A 12 8.46 9.55 19.38
N ARG A 13 7.87 8.50 18.80
CA ARG A 13 8.50 7.71 17.74
C ARG A 13 8.85 8.52 16.50
N ILE A 14 8.11 9.60 16.19
CA ILE A 14 8.45 10.52 15.10
C ILE A 14 9.85 11.11 15.30
N PHE A 15 10.15 11.58 16.51
CA PHE A 15 11.48 12.18 16.82
C PHE A 15 12.60 11.14 16.81
N GLU A 16 12.32 9.92 17.24
CA GLU A 16 13.29 8.82 17.17
C GLU A 16 13.67 8.48 15.72
N LEU A 17 12.70 8.48 14.82
CA LEU A 17 12.91 8.17 13.40
C LEU A 17 13.50 9.37 12.64
N TYR A 18 12.92 10.55 12.81
CA TYR A 18 13.14 11.71 11.95
C TYR A 18 13.91 12.87 12.63
N GLY A 19 14.35 12.69 13.90
CA GLY A 19 15.15 13.67 14.66
C GLY A 19 14.31 14.73 15.36
N ASP A 20 15.00 15.67 16.05
CA ASP A 20 14.36 16.66 16.92
C ASP A 20 13.54 17.71 16.16
N MET A 21 13.76 17.86 14.87
CA MET A 21 13.05 18.80 13.98
C MET A 21 12.46 18.04 12.78
N PRO A 22 11.45 17.17 12.99
CA PRO A 22 10.84 16.44 11.89
C PRO A 22 10.12 17.38 10.92
N ASP A 23 10.06 17.01 9.64
CA ASP A 23 9.32 17.77 8.62
C ASP A 23 7.85 17.97 9.05
N LEU A 24 7.33 19.18 8.84
CA LEU A 24 5.97 19.56 9.19
C LEU A 24 4.90 18.67 8.53
N ARG A 25 5.18 18.11 7.36
CA ARG A 25 4.28 17.16 6.68
C ARG A 25 4.02 15.93 7.53
N ILE A 26 5.05 15.39 8.21
CA ILE A 26 4.92 14.23 9.10
C ILE A 26 4.08 14.57 10.33
N VAL A 27 4.43 15.70 10.96
CA VAL A 27 3.73 16.17 12.17
C VAL A 27 2.26 16.48 11.87
N SER A 28 1.99 17.17 10.77
CA SER A 28 0.64 17.48 10.31
C SER A 28 -0.16 16.22 10.00
N ARG A 29 0.45 15.24 9.31
CA ARG A 29 -0.18 13.94 9.03
C ARG A 29 -0.56 13.22 10.32
N PHE A 30 0.36 13.15 11.29
CA PHE A 30 0.09 12.54 12.60
C PHE A 30 -1.09 13.23 13.32
N HIS A 31 -1.11 14.56 13.36
CA HIS A 31 -2.19 15.30 14.03
C HIS A 31 -3.54 15.11 13.33
N SER A 32 -3.55 15.06 12.00
CA SER A 32 -4.77 14.79 11.24
C SER A 32 -5.33 13.40 11.52
N GLU A 33 -4.46 12.37 11.58
CA GLU A 33 -4.86 11.01 11.97
C GLU A 33 -5.37 10.97 13.42
N LYS A 34 -4.65 11.63 14.36
CA LYS A 34 -5.07 11.72 15.76
C LYS A 34 -6.47 12.33 15.87
N GLN A 35 -6.70 13.47 15.22
CA GLN A 35 -8.00 14.14 15.23
C GLN A 35 -9.12 13.25 14.67
N ALA A 36 -8.85 12.53 13.57
CA ALA A 36 -9.83 11.69 12.93
C ALA A 36 -10.15 10.41 13.71
N PHE A 37 -9.17 9.84 14.40
CA PHE A 37 -9.25 8.49 14.96
C PHE A 37 -9.48 8.41 16.47
N MET A 38 -9.09 9.42 17.28
CA MET A 38 -9.21 9.35 18.74
C MET A 38 -10.61 8.95 19.22
N LYS A 39 -11.66 9.43 18.55
CA LYS A 39 -13.06 9.10 18.88
C LYS A 39 -13.44 7.63 18.67
N TYR A 40 -12.61 6.86 17.97
CA TYR A 40 -12.81 5.43 17.67
C TYR A 40 -11.88 4.51 18.46
N GLU A 41 -11.03 5.05 19.37
CA GLU A 41 -10.06 4.31 20.17
C GLU A 41 -9.10 3.43 19.31
N ILE A 42 -8.76 3.91 18.13
CA ILE A 42 -7.93 3.21 17.16
C ILE A 42 -6.49 3.06 17.63
N GLY A 43 -5.98 3.98 18.42
CA GLY A 43 -4.63 3.89 18.99
C GLY A 43 -4.44 2.59 19.76
N LYS A 44 -5.40 2.22 20.62
CA LYS A 44 -5.37 0.96 21.36
C LYS A 44 -5.38 -0.25 20.43
N TYR A 45 -6.23 -0.24 19.40
CA TYR A 45 -6.30 -1.31 18.41
C TYR A 45 -4.95 -1.52 17.71
N PHE A 46 -4.31 -0.45 17.23
CA PHE A 46 -3.00 -0.54 16.59
C PHE A 46 -1.90 -0.98 17.55
N TYR A 47 -1.94 -0.52 18.79
CA TYR A 47 -0.97 -0.93 19.81
C TYR A 47 -1.08 -2.42 20.14
N ASP A 48 -2.29 -2.96 20.24
CA ASP A 48 -2.50 -4.37 20.50
C ASP A 48 -2.11 -5.24 19.28
N LEU A 49 -2.37 -4.76 18.05
CA LEU A 49 -1.84 -5.41 16.82
C LEU A 49 -0.31 -5.45 16.80
N ALA A 50 0.35 -4.36 17.21
CA ALA A 50 1.81 -4.33 17.27
C ALA A 50 2.36 -5.41 18.22
N LYS A 51 1.76 -5.59 19.41
CA LYS A 51 2.14 -6.65 20.33
C LYS A 51 1.99 -8.04 19.73
N LEU A 52 0.88 -8.30 19.04
CA LEU A 52 0.68 -9.59 18.39
C LEU A 52 1.69 -9.85 17.26
N ARG A 53 2.16 -8.80 16.59
CA ARG A 53 3.25 -8.91 15.62
C ARG A 53 4.57 -9.25 16.31
N ASP A 54 4.89 -8.57 17.41
CA ASP A 54 6.10 -8.87 18.21
C ASP A 54 6.07 -10.32 18.71
N GLU A 55 4.94 -10.80 19.23
CA GLU A 55 4.76 -12.20 19.67
C GLU A 55 4.96 -13.20 18.52
N ALA A 56 4.45 -12.90 17.32
CA ALA A 56 4.64 -13.74 16.14
C ALA A 56 6.11 -13.77 15.69
N GLU A 57 6.79 -12.63 15.69
CA GLU A 57 8.20 -12.53 15.32
C GLU A 57 9.09 -13.30 16.32
N ASP A 58 8.82 -13.20 17.62
CA ASP A 58 9.50 -13.98 18.68
C ASP A 58 9.28 -15.49 18.50
N ALA A 59 8.12 -15.90 17.97
CA ALA A 59 7.85 -17.30 17.61
C ALA A 59 8.49 -17.71 16.27
N GLY A 60 9.15 -16.79 15.58
CA GLY A 60 9.78 -17.02 14.27
C GLY A 60 8.80 -17.07 13.12
N GLU A 61 7.63 -16.43 13.26
CA GLU A 61 6.60 -16.27 12.24
C GLU A 61 6.54 -14.83 11.73
N ARG A 62 5.99 -14.63 10.52
CA ARG A 62 5.74 -13.29 9.98
C ARG A 62 4.25 -13.03 9.91
N LEU A 63 3.78 -12.06 10.69
CA LEU A 63 2.39 -11.65 10.68
C LEU A 63 2.22 -10.39 9.81
N ILE A 64 1.34 -10.48 8.80
CA ILE A 64 0.90 -9.33 8.00
C ILE A 64 -0.49 -8.94 8.48
N VAL A 65 -0.62 -7.70 8.93
CA VAL A 65 -1.94 -7.15 9.31
C VAL A 65 -2.78 -6.84 8.06
N LYS A 66 -4.09 -6.66 8.25
CA LYS A 66 -5.00 -6.28 7.14
C LYS A 66 -4.48 -5.03 6.42
N ALA A 67 -4.34 -5.09 5.10
CA ALA A 67 -3.74 -4.05 4.27
C ALA A 67 -4.21 -2.61 4.60
N PRO A 68 -5.51 -2.32 4.85
CA PRO A 68 -5.93 -0.97 5.17
C PRO A 68 -5.27 -0.36 6.43
N VAL A 69 -4.77 -1.16 7.36
CA VAL A 69 -4.03 -0.68 8.56
C VAL A 69 -2.75 0.04 8.14
N ALA A 70 -2.08 -0.46 7.10
CA ALA A 70 -0.83 0.11 6.61
C ALA A 70 -0.99 1.45 5.87
N SER A 71 -2.22 1.98 5.71
CA SER A 71 -2.43 3.36 5.26
C SER A 71 -2.38 4.39 6.41
N CYS A 72 -2.16 3.95 7.66
CA CYS A 72 -2.16 4.82 8.83
C CYS A 72 -0.73 5.01 9.38
N LEU A 73 -0.28 6.25 9.45
CA LEU A 73 1.03 6.60 10.01
C LEU A 73 1.16 6.16 11.47
N VAL A 74 0.10 6.31 12.25
CA VAL A 74 0.09 5.90 13.65
C VAL A 74 0.27 4.38 13.81
N ALA A 75 -0.26 3.58 12.89
CA ALA A 75 -0.04 2.13 12.90
C ALA A 75 1.43 1.77 12.64
N TYR A 76 2.08 2.46 11.68
CA TYR A 76 3.51 2.34 11.41
C TYR A 76 4.36 2.77 12.62
N LEU A 77 4.08 3.93 13.21
CA LEU A 77 4.82 4.45 14.36
C LEU A 77 4.72 3.54 15.60
N LEU A 78 3.62 2.84 15.77
CA LEU A 78 3.42 1.87 16.86
C LEU A 78 3.99 0.48 16.56
N GLY A 79 4.38 0.19 15.32
CA GLY A 79 4.89 -1.11 14.91
C GLY A 79 3.80 -2.11 14.49
N ALA A 80 2.55 -1.67 14.31
CA ALA A 80 1.48 -2.53 13.80
C ALA A 80 1.66 -2.92 12.33
N THR A 81 2.46 -2.19 11.58
CA THR A 81 2.85 -2.46 10.19
C THR A 81 4.26 -1.96 9.91
N ASP A 82 4.91 -2.52 8.90
CA ASP A 82 6.23 -2.06 8.41
C ASP A 82 6.09 -1.06 7.26
N GLU A 83 4.91 -0.91 6.72
CA GLU A 83 4.64 -0.02 5.60
C GLU A 83 4.42 1.41 6.09
N ASN A 84 5.31 2.31 5.66
CA ASN A 84 5.22 3.75 5.95
C ASN A 84 4.26 4.41 4.95
N PRO A 85 3.11 4.97 5.37
CA PRO A 85 2.14 5.56 4.45
C PRO A 85 2.50 6.96 3.97
N LEU A 86 3.61 7.54 4.42
CA LEU A 86 4.08 8.84 3.94
C LEU A 86 4.47 8.77 2.46
N GLN A 87 4.60 9.91 1.81
CA GLN A 87 5.17 10.00 0.46
C GLN A 87 6.58 9.40 0.43
N ALA A 88 6.99 8.91 -0.74
CA ALA A 88 8.32 8.36 -0.93
C ALA A 88 9.40 9.38 -0.54
N HIS A 89 10.36 8.95 0.26
CA HIS A 89 11.44 9.78 0.78
C HIS A 89 12.68 8.95 1.11
N TYR A 90 13.80 9.62 1.20
CA TYR A 90 14.98 9.08 1.87
C TYR A 90 15.09 9.67 3.28
N TYR A 91 15.56 8.87 4.22
CA TYR A 91 16.00 9.38 5.51
C TYR A 91 17.34 8.77 5.90
N CYS A 92 18.17 9.58 6.57
CA CYS A 92 19.46 9.14 7.10
C CYS A 92 19.26 8.59 8.53
N PRO A 93 19.57 7.34 8.81
CA PRO A 93 19.40 6.79 10.16
C PRO A 93 20.32 7.45 11.18
N ARG A 94 21.47 8.03 10.75
CA ARG A 94 22.47 8.65 11.62
C ARG A 94 22.16 10.12 11.92
N CYS A 95 22.06 10.97 10.90
CA CYS A 95 21.91 12.42 11.11
C CYS A 95 20.45 12.89 10.94
N LYS A 96 19.52 11.98 10.65
CA LYS A 96 18.08 12.24 10.51
C LYS A 96 17.69 13.18 9.38
N THR A 97 18.61 13.54 8.49
CA THR A 97 18.28 14.31 7.27
C THR A 97 17.29 13.55 6.41
N MET A 98 16.28 14.25 5.92
CA MET A 98 15.26 13.70 5.02
C MET A 98 15.29 14.39 3.66
N GLU A 99 14.82 13.66 2.65
CA GLU A 99 14.60 14.19 1.30
C GLU A 99 13.36 13.54 0.69
N TRP A 100 12.36 14.34 0.36
CA TRP A 100 11.14 13.90 -0.27
C TRP A 100 11.35 13.62 -1.76
N MET A 101 10.73 12.54 -2.23
CA MET A 101 10.82 12.08 -3.61
C MET A 101 9.43 12.13 -4.27
N GLU A 102 8.96 13.37 -4.52
CA GLU A 102 7.62 13.61 -5.06
C GLU A 102 7.38 12.87 -6.37
N GLY A 103 6.20 12.26 -6.52
CA GLY A 103 5.81 11.51 -7.70
C GLY A 103 6.58 10.19 -7.92
N LYS A 104 7.46 9.80 -6.97
CA LYS A 104 8.21 8.53 -7.07
C LYS A 104 7.57 7.44 -6.24
N CYS A 105 7.83 6.19 -6.63
CA CYS A 105 7.55 5.01 -5.83
C CYS A 105 8.82 4.61 -5.06
N VAL A 106 8.68 4.18 -3.82
CA VAL A 106 9.81 3.74 -2.99
C VAL A 106 10.61 2.61 -3.64
N PHE A 107 9.96 1.68 -4.33
CA PHE A 107 10.61 0.58 -5.03
C PHE A 107 11.49 1.02 -6.22
N ASP A 108 11.33 2.25 -6.71
CA ASP A 108 12.15 2.84 -7.78
C ASP A 108 13.30 3.70 -7.24
N LEU A 109 13.42 3.86 -5.92
CA LEU A 109 14.47 4.65 -5.30
C LEU A 109 15.78 3.87 -5.23
N ARG A 110 16.83 4.42 -5.83
CA ARG A 110 18.16 3.80 -5.86
C ARG A 110 18.91 4.08 -4.56
N ASP A 111 19.96 3.30 -4.32
CA ASP A 111 20.90 3.53 -3.24
C ASP A 111 21.42 4.98 -3.24
N ARG A 112 21.42 5.58 -2.06
CA ARG A 112 21.86 6.97 -1.86
C ARG A 112 22.68 7.11 -0.59
N THR A 113 23.73 7.92 -0.66
CA THR A 113 24.60 8.22 0.49
C THR A 113 24.32 9.64 0.99
N CYS A 114 24.12 9.79 2.28
CA CYS A 114 23.97 11.06 2.96
C CYS A 114 25.30 11.85 2.98
N ALA A 115 25.23 13.16 3.11
CA ALA A 115 26.42 14.01 3.29
C ALA A 115 27.28 13.61 4.51
N CYS A 116 26.70 12.93 5.52
CA CYS A 116 27.45 12.41 6.68
C CYS A 116 28.16 11.07 6.39
N GLY A 117 28.07 10.52 5.17
CA GLY A 117 28.68 9.25 4.77
C GLY A 117 27.84 8.02 5.05
N GLU A 118 26.68 8.14 5.70
CA GLU A 118 25.77 7.03 5.99
C GLU A 118 24.88 6.69 4.80
N LYS A 119 24.54 5.40 4.59
CA LYS A 119 23.56 4.99 3.59
C LYS A 119 22.17 5.47 4.02
N MET A 120 21.51 6.24 3.17
CA MET A 120 20.13 6.67 3.38
C MET A 120 19.17 5.50 3.11
N LYS A 121 18.09 5.44 3.90
CA LYS A 121 17.04 4.44 3.71
C LYS A 121 15.90 5.04 2.88
N PRO A 122 15.50 4.38 1.77
CA PRO A 122 14.28 4.72 1.07
C PRO A 122 13.07 4.22 1.86
N ASP A 123 12.00 5.02 1.94
CA ASP A 123 10.76 4.67 2.64
C ASP A 123 9.58 5.45 2.03
N GLY A 124 8.35 5.04 2.38
CA GLY A 124 7.13 5.75 2.02
C GLY A 124 6.40 5.21 0.79
N PHE A 125 5.09 4.93 0.96
CA PHE A 125 4.21 4.33 -0.06
C PHE A 125 3.09 5.26 -0.52
N ASP A 126 3.05 6.50 0.00
CA ASP A 126 2.08 7.53 -0.37
C ASP A 126 0.62 7.03 -0.31
N SER A 127 0.18 6.65 0.88
CA SER A 127 -1.17 6.13 1.12
C SER A 127 -1.98 7.08 2.00
N PRO A 128 -3.20 7.51 1.59
CA PRO A 128 -4.05 8.39 2.38
C PRO A 128 -4.75 7.62 3.51
N PHE A 129 -4.73 8.17 4.74
CA PHE A 129 -5.40 7.53 5.89
C PHE A 129 -6.92 7.66 5.83
N GLU A 130 -7.42 8.63 5.11
CA GLU A 130 -8.85 8.91 4.97
C GLU A 130 -9.60 7.69 4.45
N THR A 131 -8.96 6.90 3.60
CA THR A 131 -9.53 5.66 3.07
C THR A 131 -9.67 4.56 4.13
N TYR A 132 -9.02 4.69 5.30
CA TYR A 132 -9.20 3.81 6.44
C TYR A 132 -10.43 4.19 7.32
N LEU A 133 -10.93 5.41 7.28
CA LEU A 133 -12.03 5.88 8.12
C LEU A 133 -13.27 4.97 8.13
N PRO A 134 -13.72 4.37 7.01
CA PRO A 134 -14.85 3.43 7.04
C PRO A 134 -14.61 2.18 7.87
N TYR A 135 -13.35 1.74 7.97
CA TYR A 135 -12.96 0.59 8.81
C TYR A 135 -12.91 1.00 10.28
N ALA A 136 -12.30 2.16 10.58
CA ALA A 136 -12.24 2.71 11.93
C ALA A 136 -13.64 2.86 12.57
N LYS A 137 -14.62 3.31 11.79
CA LYS A 137 -16.01 3.41 12.25
C LYS A 137 -16.63 2.07 12.61
N LYS A 138 -16.26 1.00 11.91
CA LYS A 138 -16.78 -0.35 12.15
C LYS A 138 -16.13 -1.01 13.35
N LEU A 139 -14.83 -0.77 13.60
CA LEU A 139 -14.09 -1.34 14.71
C LEU A 139 -14.69 -0.99 16.08
N LYS A 140 -15.31 0.17 16.22
CA LYS A 140 -16.00 0.57 17.47
C LYS A 140 -17.17 -0.34 17.85
N THR A 141 -17.67 -1.14 16.93
CA THR A 141 -18.93 -1.91 17.12
C THR A 141 -18.74 -3.42 17.13
N ALA A 142 -17.63 -3.99 16.67
CA ALA A 142 -17.56 -5.42 16.37
C ALA A 142 -16.25 -6.15 16.66
N ASP A 143 -15.09 -5.51 16.66
CA ASP A 143 -13.82 -6.23 16.63
C ASP A 143 -12.95 -5.93 17.85
N THR A 144 -12.89 -6.84 18.77
CA THR A 144 -11.77 -6.97 19.70
C THR A 144 -10.57 -7.51 18.95
N VAL A 145 -9.37 -6.98 19.23
CA VAL A 145 -8.14 -7.63 18.79
C VAL A 145 -8.11 -9.03 19.39
N PRO A 146 -7.77 -10.09 18.61
CA PRO A 146 -7.65 -11.44 19.12
C PRO A 146 -6.71 -11.52 20.34
N GLU A 147 -6.89 -12.53 21.18
CA GLU A 147 -6.12 -12.68 22.41
C GLU A 147 -4.65 -13.03 22.16
N ASN A 148 -4.36 -13.63 21.00
CA ASN A 148 -3.01 -14.02 20.60
C ASN A 148 -2.82 -13.94 19.08
N TYR A 149 -1.56 -13.98 18.63
CA TYR A 149 -1.23 -13.88 17.21
C TYR A 149 -1.78 -15.05 16.38
N GLN A 150 -1.94 -16.24 16.95
CA GLN A 150 -2.47 -17.41 16.24
C GLN A 150 -3.92 -17.19 15.81
N GLN A 151 -4.76 -16.66 16.69
CA GLN A 151 -6.14 -16.31 16.37
C GLN A 151 -6.22 -15.18 15.31
N LEU A 152 -5.31 -14.21 15.38
CA LEU A 152 -5.23 -13.17 14.36
C LEU A 152 -4.80 -13.75 13.01
N PHE A 153 -3.85 -14.66 13.00
CA PHE A 153 -3.36 -15.39 11.84
C PHE A 153 -4.50 -16.18 11.18
N ASP A 154 -5.26 -16.97 11.95
CA ASP A 154 -6.41 -17.74 11.47
C ASP A 154 -7.52 -16.82 10.92
N SER A 155 -7.75 -15.67 11.56
CA SER A 155 -8.68 -14.66 11.08
C SER A 155 -8.26 -14.09 9.72
N ILE A 156 -6.97 -13.86 9.48
CA ILE A 156 -6.43 -13.36 8.21
C ILE A 156 -6.52 -14.45 7.13
N LEU A 157 -6.22 -15.70 7.47
CA LEU A 157 -6.33 -16.85 6.56
C LEU A 157 -7.75 -17.07 6.04
N SER A 158 -8.77 -16.72 6.82
CA SER A 158 -10.18 -16.81 6.42
C SER A 158 -10.65 -15.69 5.48
N HIS A 159 -9.79 -14.69 5.17
CA HIS A 159 -10.12 -13.48 4.39
C HIS A 159 -9.31 -13.38 3.08
N PHE A 160 -9.65 -12.39 2.24
CA PHE A 160 -9.07 -12.09 0.92
C PHE A 160 -7.53 -11.97 0.85
N GLN A 161 -6.82 -11.91 1.99
CA GLN A 161 -5.37 -11.74 2.06
C GLN A 161 -4.60 -13.05 2.29
N ARG A 162 -5.27 -14.20 2.11
CA ARG A 162 -4.65 -15.50 2.31
C ARG A 162 -3.37 -15.66 1.49
N SER A 163 -3.40 -15.36 0.18
CA SER A 163 -2.25 -15.48 -0.69
C SER A 163 -1.05 -14.63 -0.24
N LEU A 164 -1.30 -13.43 0.28
CA LEU A 164 -0.27 -12.55 0.80
C LEU A 164 0.37 -13.12 2.07
N LEU A 165 -0.43 -13.64 2.99
CA LEU A 165 0.05 -14.27 4.21
C LEU A 165 0.81 -15.56 3.89
N ASP A 166 0.29 -16.40 3.01
CA ASP A 166 0.94 -17.62 2.54
C ASP A 166 2.33 -17.29 1.96
N THR A 167 2.44 -16.24 1.15
CA THR A 167 3.72 -15.79 0.60
C THR A 167 4.68 -15.31 1.68
N ALA A 168 4.20 -14.59 2.69
CA ALA A 168 5.06 -14.15 3.81
C ALA A 168 5.63 -15.34 4.59
N ILE A 169 4.82 -16.39 4.80
CA ILE A 169 5.27 -17.65 5.41
C ILE A 169 6.37 -18.30 4.57
N VAL A 170 6.16 -18.39 3.25
CA VAL A 170 7.17 -18.92 2.32
C VAL A 170 8.46 -18.11 2.39
N CYS A 171 8.38 -16.77 2.37
CA CYS A 171 9.53 -15.89 2.50
C CYS A 171 10.28 -16.13 3.82
N LYS A 172 9.56 -16.32 4.95
CA LYS A 172 10.19 -16.63 6.24
C LYS A 172 10.88 -18.00 6.25
N ARG A 173 10.31 -19.00 5.56
CA ARG A 173 10.97 -20.30 5.36
C ARG A 173 12.22 -20.18 4.49
N LEU A 174 12.18 -19.36 3.43
CA LEU A 174 13.35 -19.06 2.57
C LEU A 174 14.44 -18.34 3.36
N GLU A 175 14.08 -17.37 4.23
CA GLU A 175 15.02 -16.73 5.14
C GLU A 175 15.75 -17.78 6.00
N LYS A 176 15.02 -18.71 6.62
CA LYS A 176 15.60 -19.80 7.42
C LYS A 176 16.48 -20.74 6.59
N ALA A 177 16.10 -21.01 5.34
CA ALA A 177 16.81 -21.93 4.46
C ALA A 177 18.10 -21.34 3.87
N THR A 178 18.13 -20.04 3.61
CA THR A 178 19.25 -19.33 2.96
C THR A 178 20.14 -18.59 3.94
N GLY A 179 19.65 -18.28 5.14
CA GLY A 179 20.32 -17.40 6.09
C GLY A 179 20.29 -15.91 5.72
N VAL A 180 19.56 -15.53 4.67
CA VAL A 180 19.40 -14.12 4.23
C VAL A 180 18.09 -13.58 4.75
N CYS A 181 18.13 -12.51 5.56
CA CYS A 181 16.95 -11.86 6.10
C CYS A 181 16.16 -11.18 4.98
N MET A 182 14.85 -11.45 4.89
CA MET A 182 13.99 -10.87 3.86
C MET A 182 13.94 -9.33 3.93
N ASP A 183 14.07 -8.75 5.11
CA ASP A 183 14.06 -7.30 5.31
C ASP A 183 15.38 -6.61 4.89
N SER A 184 16.43 -7.41 4.57
CA SER A 184 17.70 -6.93 4.02
C SER A 184 17.76 -6.95 2.48
N ILE A 185 16.76 -7.51 1.82
CA ILE A 185 16.71 -7.61 0.37
C ILE A 185 16.49 -6.23 -0.25
N ASP A 186 17.30 -5.90 -1.25
CA ASP A 186 17.12 -4.68 -2.05
C ASP A 186 15.88 -4.82 -2.93
N LEU A 187 14.82 -4.08 -2.59
CA LEU A 187 13.57 -4.09 -3.34
C LEU A 187 13.69 -3.40 -4.73
N ASN A 188 14.82 -2.75 -5.01
CA ASN A 188 15.13 -2.19 -6.33
C ASN A 188 16.23 -2.96 -7.06
N ASP A 189 16.43 -4.24 -6.71
CA ASP A 189 17.34 -5.13 -7.43
C ASP A 189 17.08 -5.12 -8.93
N LEU A 190 18.14 -4.87 -9.73
CA LEU A 190 18.00 -4.60 -11.17
C LEU A 190 17.57 -5.83 -11.96
N GLU A 191 18.03 -7.02 -11.58
CA GLU A 191 17.66 -8.27 -12.25
C GLU A 191 16.20 -8.62 -12.00
N VAL A 192 15.77 -8.54 -10.73
CA VAL A 192 14.38 -8.79 -10.35
C VAL A 192 13.47 -7.76 -11.01
N LYS A 193 13.86 -6.48 -10.98
CA LYS A 193 13.11 -5.40 -11.62
C LYS A 193 12.94 -5.61 -13.11
N HIS A 194 14.03 -5.98 -13.81
CA HIS A 194 13.98 -6.27 -15.24
C HIS A 194 12.96 -7.35 -15.54
N ARG A 195 12.96 -8.46 -14.79
CA ARG A 195 12.01 -9.55 -14.98
C ARG A 195 10.55 -9.10 -14.80
N PHE A 196 10.27 -8.30 -13.79
CA PHE A 196 8.92 -7.76 -13.60
C PHE A 196 8.49 -6.84 -14.75
N LEU A 197 9.36 -5.97 -15.23
CA LEU A 197 9.04 -5.01 -16.29
C LEU A 197 8.95 -5.66 -17.69
N THR A 198 9.55 -6.85 -17.87
CA THR A 198 9.46 -7.62 -19.13
C THR A 198 8.42 -8.74 -19.07
N GLY A 199 7.83 -9.01 -17.90
CA GLY A 199 6.88 -10.11 -17.71
C GLY A 199 7.55 -11.49 -17.54
N ASP A 200 8.88 -11.56 -17.33
CA ASP A 200 9.65 -12.79 -17.11
C ASP A 200 9.78 -13.14 -15.62
N PHE A 201 8.77 -12.90 -14.83
CA PHE A 201 8.68 -13.33 -13.43
C PHE A 201 7.88 -14.63 -13.31
N GLU A 202 8.21 -15.49 -12.35
CA GLU A 202 7.51 -16.76 -12.16
C GLU A 202 6.37 -16.66 -11.14
N TYR A 203 6.43 -15.70 -10.23
CA TYR A 203 5.45 -15.61 -9.18
C TYR A 203 5.04 -14.16 -8.92
N LEU A 204 3.74 -13.94 -8.84
CA LEU A 204 3.13 -12.69 -8.39
C LEU A 204 2.05 -13.01 -7.36
N VAL A 205 2.16 -12.38 -6.20
CA VAL A 205 1.15 -12.46 -5.14
C VAL A 205 -0.10 -11.72 -5.57
N GLY A 206 -1.27 -12.26 -5.25
CA GLY A 206 -2.53 -11.53 -5.37
C GLY A 206 -3.59 -12.18 -6.24
N SER A 207 -4.77 -11.60 -6.23
CA SER A 207 -5.97 -12.14 -6.88
C SER A 207 -6.04 -11.90 -8.39
N GLY A 208 -5.26 -10.95 -8.93
CA GLY A 208 -5.23 -10.64 -10.36
C GLY A 208 -4.62 -11.74 -11.21
N GLY A 209 -3.76 -12.56 -10.61
CA GLY A 209 -3.07 -13.67 -11.24
C GLY A 209 -1.93 -13.23 -12.17
N GLU A 210 -0.87 -14.00 -12.13
CA GLU A 210 0.35 -13.79 -12.91
C GLU A 210 0.08 -13.62 -14.41
N LYS A 211 -0.77 -14.48 -14.98
CA LYS A 211 -1.10 -14.46 -16.42
C LYS A 211 -1.72 -13.12 -16.86
N VAL A 212 -2.60 -12.55 -16.04
CA VAL A 212 -3.26 -11.27 -16.36
C VAL A 212 -2.23 -10.14 -16.33
N ILE A 213 -1.40 -10.08 -15.30
CA ILE A 213 -0.35 -9.05 -15.20
C ILE A 213 0.65 -9.16 -16.33
N LYS A 214 1.08 -10.38 -16.73
CA LYS A 214 1.96 -10.57 -17.89
C LYS A 214 1.33 -10.04 -19.19
N GLN A 215 0.04 -10.24 -19.40
CA GLN A 215 -0.67 -9.66 -20.54
C GLN A 215 -0.71 -8.13 -20.48
N MET A 216 -0.95 -7.56 -19.28
CA MET A 216 -0.94 -6.12 -19.08
C MET A 216 0.45 -5.52 -19.31
N VAL A 217 1.51 -6.15 -18.80
CA VAL A 217 2.92 -5.76 -19.03
C VAL A 217 3.25 -5.78 -20.52
N ALA A 218 2.86 -6.84 -21.24
CA ALA A 218 3.08 -6.94 -22.69
C ALA A 218 2.35 -5.87 -23.50
N LEU A 219 1.21 -5.36 -23.02
CA LEU A 219 0.46 -4.30 -23.67
C LEU A 219 1.00 -2.90 -23.35
N THR A 220 1.37 -2.67 -22.08
CA THR A 220 1.67 -1.32 -21.57
C THR A 220 3.15 -0.98 -21.52
N HIS A 221 4.03 -2.00 -21.55
CA HIS A 221 5.49 -1.86 -21.46
C HIS A 221 5.94 -0.96 -20.30
N PRO A 222 5.58 -1.27 -19.04
CA PRO A 222 5.88 -0.43 -17.89
C PRO A 222 7.39 -0.20 -17.76
N GLN A 223 7.79 1.02 -17.38
CA GLN A 223 9.20 1.41 -17.24
C GLN A 223 9.64 1.50 -15.77
N SER A 224 8.72 1.30 -14.83
CA SER A 224 8.96 1.49 -13.40
C SER A 224 8.08 0.57 -12.55
N TYR A 225 8.49 0.35 -11.33
CA TYR A 225 7.63 -0.30 -10.33
C TYR A 225 6.38 0.52 -10.00
N ASN A 226 6.43 1.85 -10.14
CA ASN A 226 5.24 2.69 -9.96
C ASN A 226 4.17 2.36 -10.99
N GLU A 227 4.54 2.15 -12.25
CA GLU A 227 3.61 1.72 -13.29
C GLU A 227 3.14 0.27 -13.07
N LEU A 228 4.02 -0.61 -12.63
CA LEU A 228 3.65 -1.99 -12.28
C LEU A 228 2.65 -2.03 -11.10
N LEU A 229 2.81 -1.18 -10.09
CA LEU A 229 1.83 -1.03 -9.00
C LEU A 229 0.44 -0.66 -9.52
N LYS A 230 0.37 0.21 -10.51
CA LYS A 230 -0.91 0.54 -11.16
C LYS A 230 -1.52 -0.68 -11.84
N LEU A 231 -0.72 -1.46 -12.56
CA LEU A 231 -1.21 -2.69 -13.20
C LEU A 231 -1.73 -3.70 -12.15
N ILE A 232 -1.02 -3.88 -11.03
CA ILE A 232 -1.47 -4.74 -9.93
C ILE A 232 -2.79 -4.23 -9.34
N GLY A 233 -2.91 -2.93 -9.07
CA GLY A 233 -4.14 -2.31 -8.59
C GLY A 233 -5.33 -2.51 -9.54
N LEU A 234 -5.11 -2.34 -10.84
CA LEU A 234 -6.10 -2.57 -11.91
C LEU A 234 -6.50 -4.05 -12.02
N ALA A 235 -5.54 -4.97 -11.91
CA ALA A 235 -5.81 -6.40 -11.98
C ALA A 235 -6.55 -6.92 -10.75
N HIS A 236 -6.31 -6.32 -9.58
CA HIS A 236 -7.00 -6.66 -8.34
C HIS A 236 -8.43 -6.11 -8.29
N GLY A 237 -8.71 -5.05 -9.02
CA GLY A 237 -10.05 -4.48 -9.18
C GLY A 237 -10.95 -5.35 -10.06
N THR A 238 -12.26 -5.11 -9.96
CA THR A 238 -13.24 -5.75 -10.84
C THR A 238 -13.79 -4.71 -11.82
N CYS A 239 -13.75 -5.00 -13.12
CA CYS A 239 -14.14 -4.07 -14.19
C CYS A 239 -13.31 -2.77 -14.18
N THR A 240 -12.08 -2.83 -13.74
CA THR A 240 -11.11 -1.73 -13.74
C THR A 240 -10.18 -1.80 -14.95
N TRP A 241 -9.84 -3.02 -15.41
CA TRP A 241 -8.95 -3.24 -16.54
C TRP A 241 -9.73 -3.48 -17.85
N ARG A 242 -10.27 -4.70 -18.05
CA ARG A 242 -10.94 -5.07 -19.30
C ARG A 242 -12.16 -4.23 -19.54
N TYR A 243 -12.31 -3.75 -20.80
CA TYR A 243 -13.40 -2.86 -21.23
C TYR A 243 -13.46 -1.53 -20.46
N ASN A 244 -12.35 -1.14 -19.84
CA ASN A 244 -12.21 0.09 -19.08
C ASN A 244 -10.82 0.71 -19.31
N ALA A 245 -9.88 0.61 -18.36
CA ALA A 245 -8.52 1.16 -18.50
C ALA A 245 -7.80 0.67 -19.76
N GLU A 246 -7.94 -0.60 -20.13
CA GLU A 246 -7.37 -1.18 -21.34
C GLU A 246 -7.75 -0.37 -22.60
N HIS A 247 -9.04 -0.02 -22.77
CA HIS A 247 -9.51 0.78 -23.90
C HIS A 247 -8.95 2.20 -23.87
N LEU A 248 -8.95 2.85 -22.68
CA LEU A 248 -8.40 4.20 -22.54
C LEU A 248 -6.93 4.29 -22.97
N LEU A 249 -6.15 3.24 -22.66
CA LEU A 249 -4.72 3.16 -23.04
C LEU A 249 -4.55 2.84 -24.54
N VAL A 250 -5.29 1.87 -25.06
CA VAL A 250 -5.23 1.48 -26.49
C VAL A 250 -5.67 2.63 -27.40
N ASP A 251 -6.70 3.34 -27.01
CA ASP A 251 -7.23 4.49 -27.76
C ASP A 251 -6.43 5.80 -27.49
N CYS A 252 -5.36 5.73 -26.70
CA CYS A 252 -4.50 6.87 -26.35
C CYS A 252 -5.28 8.04 -25.73
N VAL A 253 -6.35 7.78 -25.00
CA VAL A 253 -7.14 8.80 -24.29
C VAL A 253 -6.36 9.39 -23.12
N CYS A 254 -5.60 8.56 -22.41
CA CYS A 254 -4.73 8.95 -21.31
C CYS A 254 -3.54 7.99 -21.22
N SER A 255 -2.53 8.33 -20.39
CA SER A 255 -1.40 7.44 -20.10
C SER A 255 -1.71 6.54 -18.90
N LEU A 256 -0.91 5.48 -18.70
CA LEU A 256 -1.03 4.62 -17.53
C LEU A 256 -0.83 5.40 -16.21
N SER A 257 0.01 6.43 -16.20
CA SER A 257 0.22 7.30 -15.04
C SER A 257 -1.02 8.06 -14.62
N ASP A 258 -1.92 8.38 -15.56
CA ASP A 258 -3.12 9.17 -15.30
C ASP A 258 -4.26 8.34 -14.70
N ILE A 259 -4.28 7.03 -14.99
CA ILE A 259 -5.36 6.14 -14.54
C ILE A 259 -5.30 5.93 -13.03
N PRO A 260 -6.38 6.21 -12.27
CA PRO A 260 -6.45 5.86 -10.86
C PRO A 260 -6.74 4.36 -10.69
N ALA A 261 -5.68 3.58 -10.51
CA ALA A 261 -5.75 2.13 -10.43
C ALA A 261 -6.42 1.61 -9.13
N THR A 262 -6.46 2.45 -8.10
CA THR A 262 -6.99 2.13 -6.78
C THR A 262 -7.94 3.21 -6.27
N ARG A 263 -8.79 2.87 -5.28
CA ARG A 263 -9.67 3.87 -4.66
C ARG A 263 -8.89 5.02 -4.02
N ASP A 264 -7.68 4.72 -3.52
CA ASP A 264 -6.83 5.72 -2.89
C ASP A 264 -6.36 6.75 -3.92
N GLU A 265 -6.06 6.31 -5.14
CA GLU A 265 -5.69 7.22 -6.23
C GLU A 265 -6.90 8.01 -6.75
N VAL A 266 -8.11 7.44 -6.78
CA VAL A 266 -9.34 8.22 -7.06
C VAL A 266 -9.48 9.36 -6.05
N PHE A 267 -9.32 9.06 -4.76
CA PHE A 267 -9.36 10.07 -3.71
C PHE A 267 -8.27 11.13 -3.91
N MET A 268 -7.03 10.72 -4.16
CA MET A 268 -5.89 11.61 -4.29
C MET A 268 -6.02 12.55 -5.50
N THR A 269 -6.47 12.02 -6.64
CA THR A 269 -6.70 12.82 -7.86
C THR A 269 -7.74 13.93 -7.62
N ILE A 270 -8.88 13.56 -7.04
CA ILE A 270 -9.94 14.56 -6.78
C ILE A 270 -9.49 15.55 -5.69
N ARG A 271 -8.81 15.08 -4.63
CA ARG A 271 -8.27 15.92 -3.57
C ARG A 271 -7.28 16.96 -4.11
N ALA A 272 -6.38 16.54 -5.02
CA ALA A 272 -5.42 17.46 -5.65
C ALA A 272 -6.17 18.55 -6.44
N ALA A 273 -7.10 18.18 -7.31
CA ALA A 273 -7.90 19.12 -8.08
C ALA A 273 -8.72 20.08 -7.17
N MET A 274 -9.30 19.59 -6.08
CA MET A 274 -9.99 20.41 -5.08
C MET A 274 -9.04 21.40 -4.41
N HIS A 275 -7.86 20.96 -4.01
CA HIS A 275 -6.84 21.81 -3.39
C HIS A 275 -6.40 22.94 -4.34
N ASP A 276 -6.18 22.62 -5.62
CA ASP A 276 -5.79 23.60 -6.64
C ASP A 276 -6.89 24.66 -6.89
N CYS A 277 -8.15 24.26 -6.70
CA CYS A 277 -9.31 25.16 -6.69
C CYS A 277 -9.56 25.88 -5.34
N GLY A 278 -8.72 25.67 -4.32
CA GLY A 278 -8.80 26.34 -3.03
C GLY A 278 -9.78 25.73 -2.02
N PHE A 279 -10.30 24.53 -2.28
CA PHE A 279 -11.19 23.84 -1.34
C PHE A 279 -10.42 23.26 -0.14
N GLN A 280 -10.98 23.42 1.05
CA GLN A 280 -10.43 22.88 2.31
C GLN A 280 -11.10 21.57 2.74
N ASP A 281 -12.41 21.41 2.45
CA ASP A 281 -13.15 20.20 2.81
C ASP A 281 -12.99 19.15 1.73
N MET A 282 -12.40 18.02 2.10
CA MET A 282 -12.13 16.86 1.22
C MET A 282 -13.27 15.81 1.25
N GLY A 283 -14.43 16.16 1.84
CA GLY A 283 -15.57 15.25 1.98
C GLY A 283 -16.07 14.73 0.63
N PHE A 284 -16.09 15.58 -0.41
CA PHE A 284 -16.48 15.20 -1.76
C PHE A 284 -15.53 14.13 -2.35
N ALA A 285 -14.21 14.36 -2.30
CA ALA A 285 -13.22 13.41 -2.79
C ALA A 285 -13.36 12.03 -2.11
N PHE A 286 -13.57 12.05 -0.78
CA PHE A 286 -13.79 10.85 0.01
C PHE A 286 -15.08 10.11 -0.40
N ASP A 287 -16.20 10.82 -0.58
CA ASP A 287 -17.48 10.23 -0.96
C ASP A 287 -17.40 9.58 -2.34
N VAL A 288 -16.83 10.27 -3.32
CA VAL A 288 -16.63 9.74 -4.68
C VAL A 288 -15.77 8.48 -4.65
N ALA A 289 -14.62 8.51 -4.00
CA ALA A 289 -13.72 7.35 -3.91
C ALA A 289 -14.38 6.14 -3.21
N ASN A 290 -15.16 6.39 -2.16
CA ASN A 290 -15.86 5.33 -1.42
C ASN A 290 -17.03 4.72 -2.22
N LYS A 291 -17.73 5.53 -3.01
CA LYS A 291 -18.78 5.07 -3.94
C LYS A 291 -18.17 4.28 -5.11
N ALA A 292 -17.09 4.80 -5.75
CA ALA A 292 -16.37 4.12 -6.82
C ALA A 292 -15.85 2.74 -6.37
N ARG A 293 -15.25 2.67 -5.18
CA ARG A 293 -14.74 1.41 -4.61
C ARG A 293 -15.76 0.29 -4.56
N ARG A 294 -17.02 0.61 -4.32
CA ARG A 294 -18.11 -0.36 -4.11
C ARG A 294 -18.95 -0.61 -5.37
N GLY A 295 -18.57 -0.05 -6.50
CA GLY A 295 -19.36 -0.11 -7.73
C GLY A 295 -20.69 0.64 -7.66
N TYR A 296 -20.85 1.56 -6.71
CA TYR A 296 -22.10 2.32 -6.54
C TYR A 296 -22.52 3.03 -7.83
N TYR A 297 -21.58 3.68 -8.50
CA TYR A 297 -21.87 4.39 -9.74
C TYR A 297 -22.25 3.48 -10.92
N ARG A 298 -21.76 2.25 -10.92
CA ARG A 298 -22.16 1.24 -11.90
C ARG A 298 -23.59 0.79 -11.70
N GLU A 299 -24.03 0.65 -10.46
CA GLU A 299 -25.36 0.16 -10.12
C GLU A 299 -26.44 1.26 -10.19
N HIS A 300 -26.09 2.49 -9.79
CA HIS A 300 -27.05 3.59 -9.59
C HIS A 300 -26.86 4.76 -10.56
N GLY A 301 -25.79 4.75 -11.37
CA GLY A 301 -25.38 5.90 -12.15
C GLY A 301 -24.65 6.95 -11.31
N MET A 302 -24.05 7.92 -11.98
CA MET A 302 -23.45 9.09 -11.34
C MET A 302 -24.45 10.24 -11.41
N ASP A 303 -24.73 10.85 -10.27
CA ASP A 303 -25.64 11.98 -10.15
C ASP A 303 -25.05 13.26 -10.80
N ASP A 304 -25.95 14.18 -11.18
CA ASP A 304 -25.58 15.42 -11.89
C ASP A 304 -24.66 16.32 -11.03
N TYR A 305 -24.82 16.32 -9.70
CA TYR A 305 -23.96 17.06 -8.79
C TYR A 305 -22.53 16.55 -8.85
N THR A 306 -22.35 15.23 -8.79
CA THR A 306 -21.02 14.60 -8.89
C THR A 306 -20.38 14.89 -10.26
N ASN A 307 -21.11 14.69 -11.36
CA ASN A 307 -20.61 14.98 -12.70
C ASN A 307 -20.19 16.46 -12.86
N SER A 308 -21.09 17.39 -12.50
CA SER A 308 -20.82 18.83 -12.62
C SER A 308 -19.66 19.27 -11.76
N THR A 309 -19.51 18.70 -10.56
CA THR A 309 -18.39 19.02 -9.65
C THR A 309 -17.05 18.52 -10.23
N LEU A 310 -16.99 17.31 -10.77
CA LEU A 310 -15.76 16.81 -11.43
C LEU A 310 -15.35 17.69 -12.60
N GLN A 311 -16.30 18.11 -13.45
CA GLN A 311 -16.04 19.04 -14.54
C GLN A 311 -15.57 20.42 -14.06
N MET A 312 -16.21 20.97 -13.02
CA MET A 312 -15.79 22.24 -12.40
C MET A 312 -14.37 22.18 -11.86
N LEU A 313 -13.94 21.03 -11.35
CA LEU A 313 -12.58 20.77 -10.89
C LEU A 313 -11.56 20.55 -12.03
N GLY A 314 -12.00 20.63 -13.29
CA GLY A 314 -11.15 20.37 -14.46
C GLY A 314 -10.73 18.92 -14.63
N ILE A 315 -11.48 17.98 -14.04
CA ILE A 315 -11.24 16.56 -14.19
C ILE A 315 -11.88 16.09 -15.50
N ASP A 316 -11.11 15.44 -16.35
CA ASP A 316 -11.53 14.97 -17.68
C ASP A 316 -12.73 14.02 -17.64
N ASP A 317 -13.58 14.06 -18.65
CA ASP A 317 -14.81 13.25 -18.77
C ASP A 317 -14.53 11.73 -18.75
N TRP A 318 -13.36 11.31 -19.28
CA TRP A 318 -12.97 9.90 -19.25
C TRP A 318 -12.83 9.35 -17.82
N PHE A 319 -12.38 10.18 -16.86
CA PHE A 319 -12.26 9.79 -15.46
C PHE A 319 -13.63 9.40 -14.87
N GLY A 320 -14.65 10.24 -15.08
CA GLY A 320 -16.01 9.95 -14.65
C GLY A 320 -16.56 8.66 -15.28
N SER A 321 -16.26 8.42 -16.56
CA SER A 321 -16.64 7.19 -17.27
C SER A 321 -15.91 5.97 -16.74
N TYR A 322 -14.63 6.11 -16.44
CA TYR A 322 -13.79 5.06 -15.85
C TYR A 322 -14.33 4.58 -14.48
N ILE A 323 -14.59 5.50 -13.54
CA ILE A 323 -15.09 5.12 -12.22
C ILE A 323 -16.54 4.61 -12.22
N ARG A 324 -17.38 5.01 -13.21
CA ARG A 324 -18.72 4.45 -13.42
C ARG A 324 -18.68 3.00 -13.89
N THR A 325 -17.66 2.62 -14.66
CA THR A 325 -17.52 1.24 -15.17
C THR A 325 -16.95 0.30 -14.09
N ALA A 326 -16.14 0.79 -13.18
CA ALA A 326 -15.55 -0.01 -12.11
C ALA A 326 -16.63 -0.60 -11.18
N HIS A 327 -16.51 -1.90 -10.87
CA HIS A 327 -17.38 -2.59 -9.91
C HIS A 327 -16.74 -2.67 -8.52
N TYR A 328 -15.43 -2.87 -8.46
CA TYR A 328 -14.67 -2.86 -7.22
C TYR A 328 -13.27 -2.30 -7.47
N MET A 329 -12.80 -1.44 -6.56
CA MET A 329 -11.43 -0.93 -6.57
C MET A 329 -10.75 -1.26 -5.26
N SER A 330 -9.55 -1.84 -5.34
CA SER A 330 -8.72 -2.20 -4.19
C SER A 330 -8.08 -0.99 -3.54
N THR A 331 -7.36 -1.21 -2.44
CA THR A 331 -6.49 -0.20 -1.82
C THR A 331 -5.11 -0.21 -2.45
N LYS A 332 -4.45 0.95 -2.50
CA LYS A 332 -3.05 1.06 -2.95
C LYS A 332 -2.12 0.21 -2.09
N VAL A 333 -2.31 0.22 -0.78
CA VAL A 333 -1.49 -0.57 0.15
C VAL A 333 -1.54 -2.07 -0.12
N LEU A 334 -2.67 -2.61 -0.58
CA LEU A 334 -2.74 -4.01 -0.95
C LEU A 334 -1.81 -4.31 -2.13
N ALA A 335 -1.85 -3.49 -3.18
CA ALA A 335 -0.95 -3.62 -4.34
C ALA A 335 0.53 -3.46 -3.93
N VAL A 336 0.83 -2.56 -2.98
CA VAL A 336 2.17 -2.38 -2.41
C VAL A 336 2.66 -3.64 -1.72
N LEU A 337 1.85 -4.25 -0.86
CA LEU A 337 2.20 -5.49 -0.16
C LEU A 337 2.37 -6.65 -1.14
N GLU A 338 1.48 -6.79 -2.11
CA GLU A 338 1.57 -7.81 -3.15
C GLU A 338 2.87 -7.67 -3.95
N LEU A 339 3.23 -6.47 -4.38
CA LEU A 339 4.48 -6.22 -5.10
C LEU A 339 5.71 -6.47 -4.21
N LYS A 340 5.72 -5.95 -2.97
CA LYS A 340 6.82 -6.14 -2.02
C LYS A 340 7.17 -7.62 -1.84
N TYR A 341 6.19 -8.44 -1.49
CA TYR A 341 6.41 -9.86 -1.27
C TYR A 341 6.69 -10.62 -2.55
N SER A 342 6.16 -10.18 -3.69
CA SER A 342 6.51 -10.73 -5.00
C SER A 342 7.98 -10.46 -5.36
N ILE A 343 8.49 -9.25 -5.12
CA ILE A 343 9.90 -8.91 -5.31
C ILE A 343 10.79 -9.79 -4.43
N ILE A 344 10.49 -9.90 -3.14
CA ILE A 344 11.26 -10.71 -2.19
C ILE A 344 11.31 -12.18 -2.65
N LEU A 345 10.17 -12.75 -3.04
CA LEU A 345 10.07 -14.13 -3.45
C LEU A 345 10.87 -14.40 -4.76
N ASN A 346 10.72 -13.51 -5.76
CA ASN A 346 11.49 -13.63 -7.01
C ASN A 346 12.99 -13.38 -6.78
N TRP A 347 13.37 -12.55 -5.83
CA TRP A 347 14.77 -12.36 -5.45
C TRP A 347 15.39 -13.68 -4.94
N TYR A 348 14.71 -14.39 -4.03
CA TYR A 348 15.17 -15.72 -3.60
C TYR A 348 15.24 -16.72 -4.77
N GLN A 349 14.28 -16.67 -5.67
CA GLN A 349 14.31 -17.54 -6.85
C GLN A 349 15.53 -17.28 -7.75
N VAL A 350 15.88 -16.01 -7.97
CA VAL A 350 17.03 -15.62 -8.79
C VAL A 350 18.35 -16.03 -8.14
N TYR A 351 18.52 -15.73 -6.86
CA TYR A 351 19.81 -15.85 -6.18
C TYR A 351 19.99 -17.15 -5.39
N TYR A 352 18.90 -17.84 -5.04
CA TYR A 352 18.88 -19.09 -4.28
C TYR A 352 17.92 -20.13 -4.89
N PRO A 353 18.07 -20.48 -6.17
CA PRO A 353 17.07 -21.27 -6.90
C PRO A 353 16.88 -22.68 -6.31
N ARG A 354 17.91 -23.28 -5.70
CA ARG A 354 17.82 -24.62 -5.10
C ARG A 354 16.98 -24.61 -3.83
N GLU A 355 17.24 -23.66 -2.93
CA GLU A 355 16.51 -23.45 -1.69
C GLU A 355 15.06 -23.06 -1.99
N TYR A 356 14.87 -22.18 -2.98
CA TYR A 356 13.56 -21.78 -3.47
C TYR A 356 12.73 -22.98 -3.92
N GLN A 357 13.26 -23.82 -4.83
CA GLN A 357 12.54 -24.98 -5.34
C GLN A 357 12.18 -25.96 -4.22
N ARG A 358 13.10 -26.22 -3.27
CA ARG A 358 12.84 -27.08 -2.12
C ARG A 358 11.71 -26.55 -1.25
N VAL A 359 11.76 -25.28 -0.85
CA VAL A 359 10.74 -24.67 0.01
C VAL A 359 9.38 -24.63 -0.68
N MET A 360 9.33 -24.32 -1.99
CA MET A 360 8.09 -24.32 -2.76
C MET A 360 7.47 -25.71 -2.90
N ALA A 361 8.29 -26.76 -3.09
CA ALA A 361 7.82 -28.15 -3.15
C ALA A 361 7.20 -28.59 -1.82
N ASP A 362 7.86 -28.26 -0.70
CA ASP A 362 7.37 -28.56 0.66
C ASP A 362 6.08 -27.79 1.01
N TYR A 363 5.88 -26.62 0.41
CA TYR A 363 4.68 -25.81 0.63
C TYR A 363 3.47 -26.27 -0.18
N SER A 364 3.71 -26.89 -1.35
CA SER A 364 2.65 -27.38 -2.26
C SER A 364 2.17 -28.80 -1.91
N SER A 365 2.86 -29.49 -1.01
CA SER A 365 2.50 -30.84 -0.51
C SER A 365 1.60 -30.76 0.72
#